data_8b504a80822251ba6e38dfaef182b0cd
#
_entry.id   8b504a80822251ba6e38dfaef182b0cd
#
_cell.length_a   1.000
_cell.length_b   1.000
_cell.length_c   1.000
_cell.angle_alpha   90.00
_cell.angle_beta   90.00
_cell.angle_gamma   90.00
#
_symmetry.space_group_name_H-M   'P 1'
#
loop_
_entity.id
_entity.type
_entity.pdbx_description
1 polymer ?
#
loop_
_entity_poly.entity_id
_entity_poly.type
_entity_poly.pdbx_seq_one_letter_code
_entity_poly.pdbx_strand_id
1 'polypeptide(L)'
;GDVVVHYVDESGKKIKEDVTDTSHARVGEDYDTTDHKTTAIKSGDKIYNLVPEKTKGNEKGKVTKGVTEVTYVYKEVKAEPKKKGTNAKGEDVNGKTMLAGSTEVYTIDIDNDQYKGMTGLTDKDKQAGLMVVEKYSSKYVTPNLAGVRVTTADGKVQSGFTTKIYKSVAEAPKKVQDYIKAKGLKIDGEFAVTTADDPVAYTNKYVLKGINLKLVFPTTVKKEIKEASKYDNRAYQIDFTGIHETNLVTNNIPKINPKKDVVATVEDGQKDQNSLNNKTVKVGQVYNFELETSYLPANRGQAIEKMEVRDKYSSLVEYNGVHKWYAKTDILLKNGQKLAKGTDLTQY
;
A
#
# COMPACT_ATOMS: atom_id res chain seq x y z
N GLY A 1 13.39 45.74 -30.13
CA GLY A 1 13.05 45.42 -28.74
C GLY A 1 13.49 44.05 -28.31
N ASP A 2 13.32 43.75 -27.06
CA ASP A 2 13.68 42.47 -26.44
C ASP A 2 12.42 41.79 -25.91
N VAL A 3 12.50 40.45 -25.78
CA VAL A 3 11.46 39.65 -25.12
C VAL A 3 12.11 38.85 -24.02
N VAL A 4 11.61 38.97 -22.79
CA VAL A 4 12.19 38.33 -21.61
C VAL A 4 11.12 37.46 -20.95
N VAL A 5 11.51 36.24 -20.58
CA VAL A 5 10.69 35.25 -19.89
C VAL A 5 11.08 35.18 -18.43
N HIS A 6 10.09 35.32 -17.55
CA HIS A 6 10.23 35.21 -16.10
C HIS A 6 9.57 33.92 -15.58
N TYR A 7 10.13 33.35 -14.51
CA TYR A 7 9.63 32.16 -13.85
C TYR A 7 9.43 32.47 -12.35
N VAL A 8 8.17 32.52 -11.92
CA VAL A 8 7.82 32.91 -10.55
C VAL A 8 6.89 31.91 -9.90
N ASP A 9 6.87 31.88 -8.57
CA ASP A 9 5.84 31.19 -7.82
C ASP A 9 4.53 32.01 -7.76
N GLU A 10 3.51 31.48 -7.12
CA GLU A 10 2.20 32.16 -7.00
C GLU A 10 2.26 33.45 -6.19
N SER A 11 3.32 33.67 -5.39
CA SER A 11 3.56 34.94 -4.68
C SER A 11 4.34 35.97 -5.49
N GLY A 12 4.80 35.60 -6.68
CA GLY A 12 5.64 36.45 -7.53
C GLY A 12 7.14 36.32 -7.27
N LYS A 13 7.56 35.40 -6.38
CA LYS A 13 8.97 35.16 -6.11
C LYS A 13 9.63 34.39 -7.26
N LYS A 14 10.79 34.86 -7.71
CA LYS A 14 11.60 34.22 -8.76
C LYS A 14 12.05 32.82 -8.31
N ILE A 15 11.81 31.81 -9.16
CA ILE A 15 12.20 30.41 -8.92
C ILE A 15 13.21 29.89 -9.93
N LYS A 16 13.43 30.57 -11.03
CA LYS A 16 14.41 30.26 -12.06
C LYS A 16 14.89 31.56 -12.71
N GLU A 17 16.14 31.57 -13.17
CA GLU A 17 16.68 32.74 -13.86
C GLU A 17 15.89 33.08 -15.12
N ASP A 18 15.77 34.37 -15.39
CA ASP A 18 15.10 34.88 -16.58
C ASP A 18 15.80 34.41 -17.85
N VAL A 19 15.02 34.23 -18.89
CA VAL A 19 15.55 33.87 -20.22
C VAL A 19 15.19 34.98 -21.21
N THR A 20 16.17 35.45 -21.96
CA THR A 20 15.90 36.33 -23.07
C THR A 20 15.56 35.49 -24.29
N ASP A 21 14.29 35.50 -24.69
CA ASP A 21 13.79 34.83 -25.88
C ASP A 21 14.29 35.52 -27.15
N THR A 22 14.09 36.81 -27.19
CA THR A 22 14.43 37.62 -28.35
C THR A 22 15.25 38.84 -27.93
N SER A 23 16.35 39.12 -28.60
CA SER A 23 17.24 40.24 -28.29
C SER A 23 17.47 41.13 -29.50
N HIS A 24 17.33 42.45 -29.30
CA HIS A 24 17.59 43.48 -30.27
C HIS A 24 16.85 43.32 -31.62
N ALA A 25 15.66 42.69 -31.60
CA ALA A 25 14.84 42.45 -32.77
C ALA A 25 14.15 43.73 -33.27
N ARG A 26 13.77 43.70 -34.53
CA ARG A 26 13.01 44.80 -35.14
C ARG A 26 11.59 44.80 -34.60
N VAL A 27 11.05 46.01 -34.39
CA VAL A 27 9.63 46.17 -34.03
C VAL A 27 8.77 45.55 -35.13
N GLY A 28 7.79 44.72 -34.73
CA GLY A 28 6.90 44.00 -35.65
C GLY A 28 7.36 42.60 -36.04
N GLU A 29 8.58 42.16 -35.69
CA GLU A 29 9.00 40.74 -35.82
C GLU A 29 8.18 39.86 -34.88
N ASP A 30 7.94 38.60 -35.26
CA ASP A 30 7.24 37.63 -34.45
C ASP A 30 8.14 37.08 -33.35
N TYR A 31 7.58 36.84 -32.19
CA TYR A 31 8.21 36.09 -31.10
C TYR A 31 7.32 34.95 -30.60
N ASP A 32 7.92 33.93 -30.04
CA ASP A 32 7.24 32.78 -29.45
C ASP A 32 8.03 32.25 -28.25
N THR A 33 7.55 32.51 -27.03
CA THR A 33 8.20 32.11 -25.79
C THR A 33 7.86 30.68 -25.33
N THR A 34 7.04 29.95 -26.08
CA THR A 34 6.57 28.62 -25.66
C THR A 34 7.65 27.55 -25.64
N ASP A 35 8.75 27.75 -26.34
CA ASP A 35 9.95 26.89 -26.28
C ASP A 35 10.72 27.04 -24.93
N HIS A 36 10.51 28.15 -24.22
CA HIS A 36 11.04 28.39 -22.88
C HIS A 36 10.06 28.00 -21.76
N LYS A 37 8.86 27.55 -22.12
CA LYS A 37 7.82 27.14 -21.19
C LYS A 37 8.09 25.74 -20.65
N THR A 38 8.51 25.63 -19.39
CA THR A 38 8.75 24.35 -18.73
C THR A 38 7.54 23.92 -17.93
N THR A 39 7.26 22.61 -17.87
CA THR A 39 6.12 22.05 -17.14
C THR A 39 6.39 21.90 -15.65
N ALA A 40 7.66 21.67 -15.28
CA ALA A 40 8.06 21.50 -13.89
C ALA A 40 9.49 22.05 -13.67
N ILE A 41 9.73 22.64 -12.51
CA ILE A 41 11.00 23.25 -12.10
C ILE A 41 11.37 22.76 -10.70
N LYS A 42 12.63 22.35 -10.49
CA LYS A 42 13.24 22.23 -9.17
C LYS A 42 13.98 23.52 -8.84
N SER A 43 13.64 24.16 -7.73
CA SER A 43 14.32 25.37 -7.23
C SER A 43 14.64 25.19 -5.74
N GLY A 44 15.93 25.12 -5.42
CA GLY A 44 16.39 24.74 -4.08
C GLY A 44 15.97 23.31 -3.76
N ASP A 45 15.25 23.13 -2.67
CA ASP A 45 14.67 21.85 -2.22
C ASP A 45 13.20 21.70 -2.58
N LYS A 46 12.62 22.64 -3.32
CA LYS A 46 11.22 22.69 -3.69
C LYS A 46 11.00 22.34 -5.16
N ILE A 47 9.80 21.82 -5.43
CA ILE A 47 9.34 21.42 -6.76
C ILE A 47 8.11 22.26 -7.10
N TYR A 48 8.08 22.74 -8.35
CA TYR A 48 7.01 23.61 -8.84
C TYR A 48 6.45 23.10 -10.17
N ASN A 49 5.15 23.13 -10.32
CA ASN A 49 4.45 22.82 -11.57
C ASN A 49 3.82 24.07 -12.17
N LEU A 50 3.85 24.16 -13.47
CA LEU A 50 3.25 25.27 -14.23
C LEU A 50 1.75 25.36 -13.96
N VAL A 51 1.28 26.59 -13.77
CA VAL A 51 -0.16 26.94 -13.70
C VAL A 51 -0.46 27.78 -14.95
N PRO A 52 -0.83 27.17 -16.09
CA PRO A 52 -0.93 27.85 -17.38
C PRO A 52 -1.87 29.05 -17.39
N GLU A 53 -2.98 28.96 -16.66
CA GLU A 53 -4.01 30.01 -16.58
C GLU A 53 -3.53 31.26 -15.84
N LYS A 54 -2.42 31.21 -15.12
CA LYS A 54 -1.80 32.34 -14.43
C LYS A 54 -0.69 33.02 -15.20
N THR A 55 -0.41 32.57 -16.43
CA THR A 55 0.57 33.22 -17.31
C THR A 55 0.24 34.70 -17.51
N LYS A 56 1.24 35.56 -17.36
CA LYS A 56 1.12 37.02 -17.58
C LYS A 56 1.85 37.42 -18.85
N GLY A 57 1.25 38.31 -19.63
CA GLY A 57 1.75 38.67 -20.95
C GLY A 57 1.30 37.68 -22.03
N ASN A 58 1.60 38.00 -23.27
CA ASN A 58 1.26 37.15 -24.41
C ASN A 58 2.46 36.24 -24.73
N GLU A 59 2.22 34.95 -24.73
CA GLU A 59 3.28 33.94 -25.03
C GLU A 59 3.85 34.11 -26.45
N LYS A 60 3.02 34.59 -27.37
CA LYS A 60 3.36 34.86 -28.77
C LYS A 60 2.83 36.26 -29.19
N GLY A 61 3.56 36.89 -30.04
CA GLY A 61 3.14 38.22 -30.51
C GLY A 61 4.17 38.88 -31.41
N LYS A 62 4.06 40.21 -31.49
CA LYS A 62 4.99 41.06 -32.21
C LYS A 62 5.89 41.81 -31.24
N VAL A 63 7.19 41.88 -31.56
CA VAL A 63 8.17 42.66 -30.81
C VAL A 63 7.77 44.14 -30.82
N THR A 64 7.76 44.72 -29.63
CA THR A 64 7.47 46.15 -29.43
C THR A 64 8.77 46.91 -29.10
N LYS A 65 8.68 48.26 -29.08
CA LYS A 65 9.80 49.08 -28.61
C LYS A 65 10.04 48.84 -27.12
N GLY A 66 11.29 48.59 -26.73
CA GLY A 66 11.65 48.30 -25.33
C GLY A 66 11.66 46.83 -25.03
N VAL A 67 11.17 46.46 -23.83
CA VAL A 67 11.13 45.07 -23.34
C VAL A 67 9.70 44.58 -23.25
N THR A 68 9.46 43.46 -23.90
CA THR A 68 8.20 42.70 -23.71
C THR A 68 8.45 41.61 -22.69
N GLU A 69 7.60 41.50 -21.68
CA GLU A 69 7.73 40.55 -20.59
C GLU A 69 6.67 39.47 -20.65
N VAL A 70 7.08 38.20 -20.48
CA VAL A 70 6.19 37.05 -20.36
C VAL A 70 6.54 36.37 -19.06
N THR A 71 5.55 36.18 -18.17
CA THR A 71 5.77 35.55 -16.87
C THR A 71 4.98 34.26 -16.76
N TYR A 72 5.71 33.15 -16.61
CA TYR A 72 5.14 31.85 -16.27
C TYR A 72 5.05 31.69 -14.76
N VAL A 73 3.88 31.28 -14.27
CA VAL A 73 3.58 31.13 -12.85
C VAL A 73 3.50 29.65 -12.48
N TYR A 74 4.10 29.30 -11.37
CA TYR A 74 4.26 27.93 -10.92
C TYR A 74 3.73 27.76 -9.49
N LYS A 75 3.21 26.56 -9.21
CA LYS A 75 2.70 26.15 -7.89
C LYS A 75 3.61 25.11 -7.28
N GLU A 76 3.97 25.26 -6.01
CA GLU A 76 4.72 24.25 -5.25
C GLU A 76 3.92 22.96 -5.16
N VAL A 77 4.57 21.83 -5.43
CA VAL A 77 4.00 20.48 -5.39
C VAL A 77 4.94 19.53 -4.67
N LYS A 78 4.38 18.40 -4.22
CA LYS A 78 5.11 17.31 -3.57
C LYS A 78 4.64 15.98 -4.14
N ALA A 79 5.53 14.98 -4.15
CA ALA A 79 5.13 13.62 -4.48
C ALA A 79 4.16 13.08 -3.41
N GLU A 80 3.12 12.39 -3.86
CA GLU A 80 2.08 11.81 -3.02
C GLU A 80 1.92 10.31 -3.35
N PRO A 81 2.86 9.46 -2.89
CA PRO A 81 2.73 8.03 -3.07
C PRO A 81 1.53 7.50 -2.28
N LYS A 82 0.87 6.48 -2.83
CA LYS A 82 -0.29 5.84 -2.21
C LYS A 82 -0.06 4.36 -2.03
N LYS A 83 -0.74 3.79 -1.04
CA LYS A 83 -0.65 2.38 -0.72
C LYS A 83 -2.01 1.74 -0.66
N LYS A 84 -2.11 0.53 -1.23
CA LYS A 84 -3.27 -0.37 -1.11
C LYS A 84 -2.83 -1.67 -0.48
N GLY A 85 -3.77 -2.30 0.24
CA GLY A 85 -3.71 -3.72 0.59
C GLY A 85 -4.85 -4.43 -0.11
N THR A 86 -4.56 -5.53 -0.81
CA THR A 86 -5.55 -6.33 -1.53
C THR A 86 -5.42 -7.80 -1.17
N ASN A 87 -6.50 -8.56 -1.34
CA ASN A 87 -6.44 -10.03 -1.25
C ASN A 87 -5.91 -10.64 -2.57
N ALA A 88 -5.86 -11.97 -2.64
CA ALA A 88 -5.39 -12.69 -3.83
C ALA A 88 -6.22 -12.41 -5.09
N LYS A 89 -7.46 -11.96 -4.94
CA LYS A 89 -8.36 -11.58 -6.06
C LYS A 89 -8.24 -10.11 -6.45
N GLY A 90 -7.39 -9.34 -5.79
CA GLY A 90 -7.22 -7.91 -6.05
C GLY A 90 -8.27 -7.01 -5.39
N GLU A 91 -9.09 -7.54 -4.50
CA GLU A 91 -10.09 -6.76 -3.76
C GLU A 91 -9.44 -6.01 -2.61
N ASP A 92 -9.86 -4.76 -2.37
CA ASP A 92 -9.35 -3.91 -1.28
C ASP A 92 -9.68 -4.53 0.09
N VAL A 93 -8.66 -4.65 0.93
CA VAL A 93 -8.78 -5.21 2.28
C VAL A 93 -8.40 -4.23 3.38
N ASN A 94 -8.19 -2.96 3.07
CA ASN A 94 -7.87 -1.95 4.09
C ASN A 94 -9.00 -1.88 5.13
N GLY A 95 -8.64 -1.96 6.40
CA GLY A 95 -9.59 -1.97 7.52
C GLY A 95 -10.29 -3.32 7.76
N LYS A 96 -10.00 -4.34 6.96
CA LYS A 96 -10.65 -5.64 7.06
C LYS A 96 -9.87 -6.63 7.93
N THR A 97 -10.59 -7.68 8.34
CA THR A 97 -10.04 -8.80 9.11
C THR A 97 -9.41 -9.82 8.16
N MET A 98 -8.14 -10.12 8.40
CA MET A 98 -7.37 -11.09 7.63
C MET A 98 -7.22 -12.38 8.45
N LEU A 99 -7.60 -13.50 7.86
CA LEU A 99 -7.43 -14.81 8.49
C LEU A 99 -5.98 -15.28 8.39
N ALA A 100 -5.52 -16.04 9.39
CA ALA A 100 -4.20 -16.66 9.37
C ALA A 100 -3.99 -17.48 8.09
N GLY A 101 -2.83 -17.36 7.47
CA GLY A 101 -2.49 -18.02 6.21
C GLY A 101 -3.01 -17.35 4.94
N SER A 102 -3.79 -16.27 5.05
CA SER A 102 -4.30 -15.55 3.88
C SER A 102 -3.24 -14.70 3.21
N THR A 103 -3.42 -14.45 1.91
CA THR A 103 -2.56 -13.56 1.13
C THR A 103 -3.02 -12.13 1.29
N GLU A 104 -2.08 -11.23 1.56
CA GLU A 104 -2.27 -9.79 1.46
C GLU A 104 -1.19 -9.19 0.57
N VAL A 105 -1.60 -8.56 -0.52
CA VAL A 105 -0.69 -7.92 -1.47
C VAL A 105 -0.72 -6.42 -1.25
N TYR A 106 0.41 -5.85 -0.87
CA TYR A 106 0.57 -4.40 -0.81
C TYR A 106 1.04 -3.86 -2.16
N THR A 107 0.42 -2.78 -2.59
CA THR A 107 0.83 -2.06 -3.79
C THR A 107 1.12 -0.62 -3.44
N ILE A 108 2.31 -0.14 -3.79
CA ILE A 108 2.75 1.23 -3.57
C ILE A 108 2.75 1.93 -4.92
N ASP A 109 1.91 2.95 -5.07
CA ASP A 109 1.93 3.82 -6.23
C ASP A 109 3.05 4.85 -6.06
N ILE A 110 4.08 4.72 -6.90
CA ILE A 110 5.22 5.64 -6.94
C ILE A 110 4.83 6.82 -7.82
N ASP A 111 4.82 8.01 -7.22
CA ASP A 111 4.38 9.24 -7.87
C ASP A 111 5.54 9.96 -8.55
N ASN A 112 5.54 9.94 -9.87
CA ASN A 112 6.45 10.70 -10.73
C ASN A 112 5.74 11.73 -11.61
N ASP A 113 4.40 11.75 -11.61
CA ASP A 113 3.59 12.65 -12.46
C ASP A 113 4.03 14.10 -12.36
N GLN A 114 4.33 14.53 -11.15
CA GLN A 114 4.65 15.92 -10.85
C GLN A 114 6.03 16.34 -11.34
N TYR A 115 6.84 15.39 -11.80
CA TYR A 115 8.20 15.62 -12.25
C TYR A 115 8.34 15.73 -13.77
N LYS A 116 7.27 15.52 -14.52
CA LYS A 116 7.30 15.51 -15.98
C LYS A 116 7.93 16.77 -16.54
N GLY A 117 8.99 16.60 -17.34
CA GLY A 117 9.70 17.71 -17.95
C GLY A 117 10.49 18.58 -16.96
N MET A 118 10.82 18.04 -15.78
CA MET A 118 11.54 18.77 -14.73
C MET A 118 12.84 19.37 -15.24
N THR A 119 13.04 20.63 -14.90
CA THR A 119 14.31 21.36 -15.09
C THR A 119 14.92 21.72 -13.73
N GLY A 120 16.21 22.09 -13.72
CA GLY A 120 16.92 22.46 -12.49
C GLY A 120 17.52 21.28 -11.72
N LEU A 121 17.47 20.05 -12.27
CA LEU A 121 18.13 18.89 -11.64
C LEU A 121 19.64 19.00 -11.77
N THR A 122 20.33 18.80 -10.64
CA THR A 122 21.78 18.64 -10.60
C THR A 122 22.16 17.19 -10.90
N ASP A 123 23.46 16.91 -11.12
CA ASP A 123 23.95 15.53 -11.24
C ASP A 123 23.67 14.71 -9.97
N LYS A 124 23.79 15.33 -8.79
CA LYS A 124 23.43 14.72 -7.51
C LYS A 124 21.95 14.33 -7.46
N ASP A 125 21.05 15.18 -7.97
CA ASP A 125 19.62 14.88 -8.04
C ASP A 125 19.37 13.65 -8.92
N LYS A 126 19.99 13.55 -10.07
CA LYS A 126 19.88 12.39 -10.98
C LYS A 126 20.42 11.11 -10.36
N GLN A 127 21.45 11.20 -9.53
CA GLN A 127 22.06 10.08 -8.81
C GLN A 127 21.17 9.57 -7.65
N ALA A 128 20.21 10.35 -7.17
CA ALA A 128 19.32 9.94 -6.10
C ALA A 128 18.43 8.74 -6.51
N GLY A 129 18.00 8.71 -7.78
CA GLY A 129 17.19 7.62 -8.31
C GLY A 129 15.92 7.36 -7.52
N LEU A 130 15.70 6.12 -7.13
CA LEU A 130 14.55 5.69 -6.32
C LEU A 130 14.98 4.75 -5.21
N MET A 131 14.41 4.97 -4.03
CA MET A 131 14.40 4.03 -2.92
C MET A 131 12.98 3.98 -2.33
N VAL A 132 12.42 2.80 -2.20
CA VAL A 132 11.14 2.60 -1.50
C VAL A 132 11.42 1.80 -0.24
N VAL A 133 11.08 2.37 0.91
CA VAL A 133 11.13 1.67 2.20
C VAL A 133 9.74 1.14 2.51
N GLU A 134 9.62 -0.18 2.59
CA GLU A 134 8.39 -0.90 2.90
C GLU A 134 8.42 -1.34 4.36
N LYS A 135 7.60 -0.65 5.19
CA LYS A 135 7.48 -0.94 6.62
C LYS A 135 6.29 -1.86 6.86
N TYR A 136 6.50 -3.14 6.75
CA TYR A 136 5.50 -4.15 7.09
C TYR A 136 5.64 -4.64 8.54
N SER A 137 4.60 -5.23 9.08
CA SER A 137 4.61 -5.80 10.44
C SER A 137 5.10 -7.25 10.41
N SER A 138 6.40 -7.45 10.57
CA SER A 138 7.05 -8.77 10.48
C SER A 138 6.58 -9.76 11.56
N LYS A 139 5.99 -9.26 12.64
CA LYS A 139 5.34 -10.10 13.65
C LYS A 139 4.14 -10.87 13.09
N TYR A 140 3.42 -10.29 12.12
CA TYR A 140 2.14 -10.79 11.63
C TYR A 140 2.15 -11.28 10.19
N VAL A 141 3.03 -10.75 9.36
CA VAL A 141 3.10 -11.11 7.93
C VAL A 141 4.49 -11.52 7.52
N THR A 142 4.55 -12.42 6.54
CA THR A 142 5.80 -12.88 5.91
C THR A 142 5.80 -12.40 4.46
N PRO A 143 6.82 -11.64 4.02
CA PRO A 143 6.95 -11.25 2.63
C PRO A 143 7.21 -12.44 1.71
N ASN A 144 6.63 -12.40 0.51
CA ASN A 144 7.01 -13.28 -0.58
C ASN A 144 7.96 -12.52 -1.52
N LEU A 145 9.26 -12.58 -1.23
CA LEU A 145 10.27 -11.83 -1.96
C LEU A 145 10.31 -12.18 -3.46
N ALA A 146 10.08 -13.44 -3.80
CA ALA A 146 10.06 -13.89 -5.20
C ALA A 146 8.92 -13.26 -6.02
N GLY A 147 7.85 -12.82 -5.36
CA GLY A 147 6.71 -12.17 -5.98
C GLY A 147 6.80 -10.64 -6.04
N VAL A 148 7.82 -10.04 -5.42
CA VAL A 148 8.02 -8.60 -5.44
C VAL A 148 8.43 -8.15 -6.84
N ARG A 149 7.76 -7.11 -7.34
CA ARG A 149 8.03 -6.57 -8.68
C ARG A 149 7.63 -5.11 -8.79
N VAL A 150 8.26 -4.42 -9.71
CA VAL A 150 7.88 -3.06 -10.12
C VAL A 150 7.19 -3.15 -11.47
N THR A 151 6.05 -2.49 -11.60
CA THR A 151 5.28 -2.46 -12.85
C THR A 151 4.93 -1.04 -13.26
N THR A 152 4.57 -0.86 -14.53
CA THR A 152 3.84 0.33 -14.97
C THR A 152 2.39 0.29 -14.49
N ALA A 153 1.63 1.36 -14.69
CA ALA A 153 0.23 1.45 -14.25
C ALA A 153 -0.65 0.35 -14.85
N ASP A 154 -0.34 -0.11 -16.05
CA ASP A 154 -1.04 -1.20 -16.76
C ASP A 154 -0.56 -2.62 -16.36
N GLY A 155 0.34 -2.71 -15.38
CA GLY A 155 0.82 -3.98 -14.84
C GLY A 155 2.01 -4.60 -15.56
N LYS A 156 2.61 -3.91 -16.54
CA LYS A 156 3.78 -4.41 -17.26
C LYS A 156 5.03 -4.35 -16.36
N VAL A 157 5.66 -5.51 -16.13
CA VAL A 157 6.84 -5.62 -15.28
C VAL A 157 8.02 -4.85 -15.87
N GLN A 158 8.69 -4.09 -15.00
CA GLN A 158 9.90 -3.33 -15.33
C GLN A 158 11.10 -3.99 -14.68
N SER A 159 12.21 -4.08 -15.42
CA SER A 159 13.51 -4.50 -14.90
C SER A 159 14.29 -3.31 -14.31
N GLY A 160 15.41 -3.59 -13.66
CA GLY A 160 16.30 -2.56 -13.13
C GLY A 160 15.98 -2.14 -11.70
N PHE A 161 15.31 -3.01 -10.93
CA PHE A 161 15.02 -2.81 -9.52
C PHE A 161 15.47 -4.00 -8.70
N THR A 162 15.92 -3.75 -7.47
CA THR A 162 16.34 -4.77 -6.50
C THR A 162 15.66 -4.53 -5.18
N THR A 163 15.05 -5.57 -4.62
CA THR A 163 14.43 -5.56 -3.30
C THR A 163 15.25 -6.42 -2.33
N LYS A 164 15.58 -5.85 -1.17
CA LYS A 164 16.26 -6.55 -0.08
C LYS A 164 15.49 -6.39 1.22
N ILE A 165 15.49 -7.44 2.04
CA ILE A 165 14.91 -7.45 3.37
C ILE A 165 16.02 -7.34 4.39
N TYR A 166 15.86 -6.44 5.36
CA TYR A 166 16.75 -6.25 6.48
C TYR A 166 16.01 -6.59 7.78
N LYS A 167 16.64 -7.34 8.66
CA LYS A 167 16.06 -7.77 9.95
C LYS A 167 15.92 -6.63 10.94
N SER A 168 16.78 -5.61 10.81
CA SER A 168 16.76 -4.41 11.63
C SER A 168 17.41 -3.24 10.89
N VAL A 169 17.17 -2.03 11.39
CA VAL A 169 17.81 -0.82 10.85
C VAL A 169 19.34 -0.93 10.92
N ALA A 170 19.88 -1.52 12.00
CA ALA A 170 21.32 -1.66 12.19
C ALA A 170 22.00 -2.54 11.11
N GLU A 171 21.27 -3.48 10.52
CA GLU A 171 21.77 -4.35 9.44
C GLU A 171 21.67 -3.73 8.04
N ALA A 172 20.96 -2.62 7.90
CA ALA A 172 20.79 -1.92 6.63
C ALA A 172 22.06 -1.12 6.26
N PRO A 173 22.27 -0.84 4.96
CA PRO A 173 23.35 0.06 4.54
C PRO A 173 23.21 1.44 5.16
N LYS A 174 24.37 2.11 5.36
CA LYS A 174 24.42 3.45 5.98
C LYS A 174 23.48 4.45 5.30
N LYS A 175 23.39 4.44 3.99
CA LYS A 175 22.49 5.32 3.23
C LYS A 175 21.02 5.16 3.66
N VAL A 176 20.56 3.92 3.85
CA VAL A 176 19.22 3.59 4.33
C VAL A 176 19.03 4.06 5.76
N GLN A 177 20.00 3.77 6.63
CA GLN A 177 19.98 4.22 8.03
C GLN A 177 19.89 5.74 8.14
N ASP A 178 20.66 6.47 7.33
CA ASP A 178 20.67 7.94 7.32
C ASP A 178 19.31 8.52 6.93
N TYR A 179 18.62 7.94 5.91
CA TYR A 179 17.26 8.35 5.56
C TYR A 179 16.25 8.10 6.70
N ILE A 180 16.30 6.92 7.30
CA ILE A 180 15.42 6.55 8.42
C ILE A 180 15.62 7.52 9.59
N LYS A 181 16.87 7.80 9.93
CA LYS A 181 17.25 8.71 11.02
C LYS A 181 16.85 10.15 10.74
N ALA A 182 17.13 10.65 9.52
CA ALA A 182 16.82 12.03 9.13
C ALA A 182 15.33 12.36 9.20
N LYS A 183 14.46 11.40 8.93
CA LYS A 183 12.99 11.55 9.02
C LYS A 183 12.42 11.16 10.38
N GLY A 184 13.24 10.60 11.27
CA GLY A 184 12.76 10.11 12.58
C GLY A 184 11.82 8.93 12.46
N LEU A 185 11.97 8.09 11.43
CA LEU A 185 11.14 6.93 11.22
C LEU A 185 11.40 5.90 12.31
N LYS A 186 10.33 5.40 12.93
CA LYS A 186 10.40 4.30 13.88
C LYS A 186 10.11 2.99 13.12
N ILE A 187 11.15 2.17 12.97
CA ILE A 187 11.03 0.87 12.35
C ILE A 187 11.45 -0.18 13.37
N ASP A 188 10.47 -0.95 13.82
CA ASP A 188 10.68 -2.09 14.70
C ASP A 188 10.63 -3.39 13.86
N GLY A 189 11.70 -4.19 13.93
CA GLY A 189 11.78 -5.45 13.21
C GLY A 189 12.20 -5.30 11.75
N GLU A 190 11.72 -6.25 10.94
CA GLU A 190 12.08 -6.33 9.52
C GLU A 190 11.42 -5.24 8.69
N PHE A 191 12.12 -4.86 7.66
CA PHE A 191 11.60 -4.00 6.59
C PHE A 191 12.27 -4.34 5.27
N ALA A 192 11.65 -3.94 4.16
CA ALA A 192 12.19 -4.13 2.83
C ALA A 192 12.59 -2.81 2.20
N VAL A 193 13.60 -2.84 1.37
CA VAL A 193 14.06 -1.71 0.59
C VAL A 193 14.15 -2.10 -0.87
N THR A 194 13.43 -1.38 -1.73
CA THR A 194 13.51 -1.51 -3.18
C THR A 194 14.23 -0.31 -3.75
N THR A 195 15.27 -0.55 -4.55
CA THR A 195 16.06 0.50 -5.18
C THR A 195 16.10 0.34 -6.69
N ALA A 196 16.21 1.45 -7.41
CA ALA A 196 16.62 1.43 -8.81
C ALA A 196 18.10 1.08 -8.90
N ASP A 197 18.45 0.10 -9.74
CA ASP A 197 19.83 -0.40 -9.88
C ASP A 197 20.74 0.65 -10.53
N ASP A 198 20.21 1.39 -11.51
CA ASP A 198 20.89 2.51 -12.17
C ASP A 198 20.09 3.81 -11.92
N PRO A 199 20.51 4.62 -10.94
CA PRO A 199 19.77 5.83 -10.56
C PRO A 199 19.57 6.83 -11.69
N VAL A 200 20.59 7.06 -12.52
CA VAL A 200 20.51 8.02 -13.61
C VAL A 200 19.60 7.52 -14.72
N ALA A 201 19.73 6.25 -15.10
CA ALA A 201 18.82 5.63 -16.07
C ALA A 201 17.37 5.67 -15.61
N TYR A 202 17.12 5.39 -14.33
CA TYR A 202 15.80 5.52 -13.71
C TYR A 202 15.24 6.95 -13.84
N THR A 203 16.04 7.94 -13.48
CA THR A 203 15.64 9.35 -13.53
C THR A 203 15.27 9.76 -14.97
N ASN A 204 16.07 9.39 -15.94
CA ASN A 204 15.82 9.72 -17.35
C ASN A 204 14.60 8.98 -17.90
N LYS A 205 14.40 7.71 -17.54
CA LYS A 205 13.34 6.86 -18.09
C LYS A 205 11.99 7.13 -17.47
N TYR A 206 11.92 7.39 -16.15
CA TYR A 206 10.67 7.49 -15.42
C TYR A 206 10.39 8.87 -14.83
N VAL A 207 11.34 9.47 -14.13
CA VAL A 207 11.15 10.74 -13.44
C VAL A 207 10.88 11.87 -14.42
N LEU A 208 11.80 12.09 -15.35
CA LEU A 208 11.71 13.20 -16.31
C LEU A 208 10.54 13.05 -17.31
N LYS A 209 10.07 11.83 -17.51
CA LYS A 209 8.91 11.54 -18.34
C LYS A 209 7.59 11.52 -17.57
N GLY A 210 7.65 11.69 -16.25
CA GLY A 210 6.47 11.68 -15.38
C GLY A 210 5.74 10.34 -15.35
N ILE A 211 6.48 9.23 -15.47
CA ILE A 211 5.89 7.88 -15.50
C ILE A 211 5.76 7.35 -14.08
N ASN A 212 4.52 7.15 -13.65
CA ASN A 212 4.22 6.48 -12.39
C ASN A 212 4.50 4.98 -12.48
N LEU A 213 4.94 4.43 -11.37
CA LEU A 213 5.22 3.01 -11.22
C LEU A 213 4.43 2.43 -10.04
N LYS A 214 4.34 1.12 -10.00
CA LYS A 214 3.77 0.36 -8.88
C LYS A 214 4.80 -0.61 -8.36
N LEU A 215 5.06 -0.57 -7.05
CA LEU A 215 5.77 -1.64 -6.35
C LEU A 215 4.73 -2.60 -5.80
N VAL A 216 4.75 -3.84 -6.28
CA VAL A 216 3.87 -4.92 -5.82
C VAL A 216 4.62 -5.76 -4.81
N PHE A 217 4.12 -5.83 -3.59
CA PHE A 217 4.76 -6.47 -2.45
C PHE A 217 3.83 -7.50 -1.81
N PRO A 218 3.85 -8.76 -2.28
CA PRO A 218 3.01 -9.81 -1.75
C PRO A 218 3.47 -10.27 -0.36
N THR A 219 2.51 -10.57 0.50
CA THR A 219 2.74 -11.12 1.83
C THR A 219 1.76 -12.25 2.13
N THR A 220 2.06 -13.02 3.17
CA THR A 220 1.16 -14.01 3.75
C THR A 220 1.00 -13.72 5.24
N VAL A 221 -0.24 -13.69 5.73
CA VAL A 221 -0.52 -13.58 7.16
C VAL A 221 -0.05 -14.87 7.84
N LYS A 222 0.73 -14.75 8.90
CA LYS A 222 1.32 -15.90 9.60
C LYS A 222 0.25 -16.82 10.17
N LYS A 223 0.42 -18.12 9.99
CA LYS A 223 -0.53 -19.16 10.42
C LYS A 223 -0.60 -19.35 11.92
N GLU A 224 0.48 -19.04 12.62
CA GLU A 224 0.61 -19.24 14.07
C GLU A 224 -0.06 -18.16 14.93
N ILE A 225 -0.53 -17.08 14.34
CA ILE A 225 -1.19 -16.00 15.09
C ILE A 225 -2.61 -16.43 15.49
N LYS A 226 -2.83 -16.59 16.81
CA LYS A 226 -4.12 -17.06 17.37
C LYS A 226 -4.83 -16.01 18.22
N GLU A 227 -4.09 -15.02 18.73
CA GLU A 227 -4.65 -13.93 19.51
C GLU A 227 -5.14 -12.79 18.64
N ALA A 228 -6.20 -12.13 19.07
CA ALA A 228 -6.72 -10.94 18.42
C ALA A 228 -5.59 -9.89 18.29
N SER A 229 -5.37 -9.39 17.10
CA SER A 229 -4.27 -8.49 16.79
C SER A 229 -4.68 -7.45 15.76
N LYS A 230 -3.99 -6.33 15.79
CA LYS A 230 -4.10 -5.28 14.79
C LYS A 230 -2.70 -5.00 14.25
N TYR A 231 -2.57 -4.89 12.95
CA TYR A 231 -1.30 -4.54 12.31
C TYR A 231 -1.51 -3.54 11.21
N ASP A 232 -0.48 -2.80 10.91
CA ASP A 232 -0.50 -1.79 9.89
C ASP A 232 0.72 -1.88 8.97
N ASN A 233 0.65 -1.14 7.87
CA ASN A 233 1.68 -1.11 6.86
C ASN A 233 1.73 0.27 6.22
N ARG A 234 2.91 0.84 6.13
CA ARG A 234 3.21 2.10 5.47
C ARG A 234 4.48 1.97 4.65
N ALA A 235 4.59 2.71 3.58
CA ALA A 235 5.81 2.79 2.79
C ALA A 235 6.23 4.23 2.58
N TYR A 236 7.47 4.39 2.13
CA TYR A 236 8.08 5.69 1.86
C TYR A 236 8.72 5.67 0.50
N GLN A 237 8.35 6.63 -0.34
CA GLN A 237 9.04 6.93 -1.59
C GLN A 237 10.15 7.92 -1.29
N ILE A 238 11.38 7.54 -1.60
CA ILE A 238 12.56 8.39 -1.42
C ILE A 238 13.17 8.65 -2.78
N ASP A 239 13.28 9.91 -3.14
CA ASP A 239 13.83 10.37 -4.41
C ASP A 239 14.64 11.67 -4.20
N PHE A 240 14.97 12.36 -5.29
CA PHE A 240 15.75 13.60 -5.26
C PHE A 240 15.06 14.75 -4.49
N THR A 241 13.77 14.62 -4.19
CA THR A 241 13.00 15.63 -3.45
C THR A 241 12.89 15.30 -1.95
N GLY A 242 13.42 14.16 -1.51
CA GLY A 242 13.38 13.71 -0.13
C GLY A 242 12.49 12.50 0.09
N ILE A 243 11.89 12.43 1.28
CA ILE A 243 11.11 11.29 1.76
C ILE A 243 9.62 11.64 1.76
N HIS A 244 8.82 10.82 1.09
CA HIS A 244 7.38 10.98 1.00
C HIS A 244 6.68 9.73 1.54
N GLU A 245 5.82 9.88 2.53
CA GLU A 245 5.10 8.76 3.12
C GLU A 245 3.79 8.46 2.37
N THR A 246 3.42 7.18 2.33
CA THR A 246 2.10 6.75 1.87
C THR A 246 1.06 6.90 2.99
N ASN A 247 -0.21 6.72 2.64
CA ASN A 247 -1.25 6.42 3.62
C ASN A 247 -0.94 5.11 4.35
N LEU A 248 -1.59 4.92 5.49
CA LEU A 248 -1.53 3.70 6.29
C LEU A 248 -2.57 2.68 5.79
N VAL A 249 -2.18 1.42 5.68
CA VAL A 249 -3.09 0.28 5.51
C VAL A 249 -3.15 -0.48 6.83
N THR A 250 -4.35 -0.71 7.35
CA THR A 250 -4.56 -1.35 8.66
C THR A 250 -5.43 -2.58 8.51
N ASN A 251 -5.07 -3.66 9.20
CA ASN A 251 -5.83 -4.90 9.22
C ASN A 251 -5.93 -5.47 10.63
N ASN A 252 -6.91 -6.35 10.83
CA ASN A 252 -7.10 -7.08 12.07
C ASN A 252 -6.94 -8.57 11.81
N ILE A 253 -6.47 -9.30 12.83
CA ILE A 253 -6.47 -10.76 12.88
C ILE A 253 -7.41 -11.17 13.99
N PRO A 254 -8.36 -12.09 13.75
CA PRO A 254 -9.31 -12.51 14.77
C PRO A 254 -8.66 -13.48 15.77
N LYS A 255 -9.22 -13.55 16.97
CA LYS A 255 -8.83 -14.56 17.95
C LYS A 255 -9.29 -15.95 17.47
N ILE A 256 -8.40 -16.93 17.52
CA ILE A 256 -8.68 -18.33 17.19
C ILE A 256 -8.62 -19.15 18.47
N ASN A 257 -9.79 -19.55 18.98
CA ASN A 257 -9.94 -20.27 20.24
C ASN A 257 -11.09 -21.30 20.19
N PRO A 258 -10.98 -22.33 19.32
CA PRO A 258 -11.98 -23.39 19.28
C PRO A 258 -12.06 -24.09 20.65
N LYS A 259 -13.23 -24.58 20.98
CA LYS A 259 -13.49 -25.27 22.25
C LYS A 259 -14.06 -26.65 21.99
N LYS A 260 -13.82 -27.56 22.93
CA LYS A 260 -14.37 -28.90 22.94
C LYS A 260 -14.89 -29.23 24.33
N ASP A 261 -16.04 -29.86 24.39
CA ASP A 261 -16.62 -30.40 25.60
C ASP A 261 -17.17 -31.81 25.35
N VAL A 262 -17.48 -32.51 26.39
CA VAL A 262 -18.18 -33.79 26.38
C VAL A 262 -19.50 -33.60 27.13
N VAL A 263 -20.60 -33.91 26.46
CA VAL A 263 -21.94 -33.64 27.01
C VAL A 263 -22.85 -34.88 26.84
N ALA A 264 -23.82 -35.03 27.72
CA ALA A 264 -24.75 -36.14 27.65
C ALA A 264 -25.66 -36.03 26.42
N THR A 265 -26.27 -34.86 26.23
CA THR A 265 -27.18 -34.59 25.10
C THR A 265 -27.00 -33.17 24.60
N VAL A 266 -27.31 -32.96 23.33
CA VAL A 266 -27.46 -31.62 22.74
C VAL A 266 -28.76 -31.62 21.94
N GLU A 267 -29.73 -30.81 22.35
CA GLU A 267 -31.03 -30.68 21.71
C GLU A 267 -31.22 -29.26 21.16
N ASP A 268 -31.79 -29.15 19.97
CA ASP A 268 -32.19 -27.88 19.32
C ASP A 268 -31.10 -26.80 19.29
N GLY A 269 -29.82 -27.19 19.14
CA GLY A 269 -28.72 -26.27 19.12
C GLY A 269 -28.37 -25.65 20.48
N GLN A 270 -29.02 -26.08 21.55
CA GLN A 270 -28.74 -25.62 22.91
C GLN A 270 -27.47 -26.31 23.44
N LYS A 271 -26.59 -25.55 24.11
CA LYS A 271 -25.46 -26.12 24.83
C LYS A 271 -25.97 -26.89 26.05
N ASP A 272 -25.58 -28.17 26.19
CA ASP A 272 -25.84 -28.94 27.40
C ASP A 272 -25.05 -28.34 28.57
N GLN A 273 -25.72 -27.93 29.64
CA GLN A 273 -25.10 -27.39 30.84
C GLN A 273 -24.41 -28.47 31.69
N ASN A 274 -24.70 -29.75 31.43
CA ASN A 274 -24.17 -30.88 32.17
C ASN A 274 -22.93 -31.48 31.47
N SER A 275 -21.79 -30.80 31.56
CA SER A 275 -20.54 -31.31 31.06
C SER A 275 -20.15 -32.62 31.75
N LEU A 276 -19.71 -33.59 30.94
CA LEU A 276 -19.13 -34.86 31.41
C LEU A 276 -17.60 -34.81 31.44
N ASN A 277 -16.98 -33.66 31.17
CA ASN A 277 -15.55 -33.56 31.19
C ASN A 277 -14.99 -33.93 32.57
N ASN A 278 -13.96 -34.78 32.58
CA ASN A 278 -13.36 -35.35 33.77
C ASN A 278 -14.33 -36.19 34.65
N LYS A 279 -15.46 -36.61 34.10
CA LYS A 279 -16.42 -37.50 34.82
C LYS A 279 -16.31 -38.93 34.29
N THR A 280 -16.70 -39.87 35.13
CA THR A 280 -16.78 -41.30 34.78
C THR A 280 -17.98 -41.56 33.89
N VAL A 281 -17.79 -42.28 32.82
CA VAL A 281 -18.84 -42.78 31.92
C VAL A 281 -18.87 -44.30 31.96
N LYS A 282 -20.04 -44.89 31.70
CA LYS A 282 -20.22 -46.35 31.68
C LYS A 282 -19.91 -46.92 30.31
N VAL A 283 -19.40 -48.12 30.26
CA VAL A 283 -19.23 -48.90 29.02
C VAL A 283 -20.61 -49.01 28.35
N GLY A 284 -20.65 -48.70 27.03
CA GLY A 284 -21.90 -48.70 26.24
C GLY A 284 -22.72 -47.42 26.35
N GLN A 285 -22.31 -46.46 27.19
CA GLN A 285 -23.00 -45.17 27.31
C GLN A 285 -22.78 -44.35 26.04
N VAL A 286 -23.86 -43.77 25.50
CA VAL A 286 -23.80 -42.82 24.41
C VAL A 286 -23.68 -41.42 24.96
N TYR A 287 -22.73 -40.65 24.44
CA TYR A 287 -22.55 -39.25 24.76
C TYR A 287 -22.02 -38.49 23.55
N ASN A 288 -21.94 -37.17 23.61
CA ASN A 288 -21.58 -36.33 22.49
C ASN A 288 -20.31 -35.55 22.80
N PHE A 289 -19.43 -35.46 21.82
CA PHE A 289 -18.40 -34.39 21.76
C PHE A 289 -19.05 -33.15 21.13
N GLU A 290 -18.97 -32.04 21.84
CA GLU A 290 -19.41 -30.74 21.39
C GLU A 290 -18.18 -29.91 20.98
N LEU A 291 -18.13 -29.55 19.71
CA LEU A 291 -17.02 -28.80 19.15
C LEU A 291 -17.53 -27.41 18.79
N GLU A 292 -16.86 -26.40 19.30
CA GLU A 292 -17.23 -25.01 19.07
C GLU A 292 -16.13 -24.33 18.27
N THR A 293 -16.47 -23.82 17.07
CA THR A 293 -15.53 -23.08 16.24
C THR A 293 -15.34 -21.66 16.75
N SER A 294 -14.23 -21.03 16.38
CA SER A 294 -13.98 -19.63 16.70
C SER A 294 -14.94 -18.73 15.94
N TYR A 295 -15.32 -17.60 16.56
CA TYR A 295 -16.09 -16.55 15.89
C TYR A 295 -15.21 -15.88 14.83
N LEU A 296 -15.74 -15.77 13.61
CA LEU A 296 -15.09 -15.08 12.50
C LEU A 296 -15.91 -13.83 12.13
N PRO A 297 -15.32 -12.62 12.22
CA PRO A 297 -16.02 -11.39 11.90
C PRO A 297 -16.53 -11.34 10.46
N ALA A 298 -17.61 -10.60 10.23
CA ALA A 298 -18.22 -10.45 8.89
C ALA A 298 -17.34 -9.63 7.92
N ASN A 299 -16.52 -8.73 8.43
CA ASN A 299 -15.66 -7.84 7.61
C ASN A 299 -14.35 -8.51 7.15
N ARG A 300 -14.41 -9.78 6.81
CA ARG A 300 -13.23 -10.51 6.33
C ARG A 300 -12.73 -9.96 5.00
N GLY A 301 -11.39 -9.96 4.84
CA GLY A 301 -10.71 -9.55 3.62
C GLY A 301 -10.87 -10.50 2.45
N GLN A 302 -11.36 -11.73 2.72
CA GLN A 302 -11.63 -12.73 1.70
C GLN A 302 -12.73 -13.68 2.16
N ALA A 303 -13.39 -14.33 1.21
CA ALA A 303 -14.38 -15.36 1.50
C ALA A 303 -13.72 -16.59 2.13
N ILE A 304 -14.46 -17.27 3.00
CA ILE A 304 -14.06 -18.58 3.49
C ILE A 304 -14.36 -19.60 2.38
N GLU A 305 -13.34 -20.26 1.86
CA GLU A 305 -13.50 -21.25 0.78
C GLU A 305 -13.69 -22.65 1.37
N LYS A 306 -13.10 -22.93 2.52
CA LYS A 306 -13.19 -24.21 3.18
C LYS A 306 -13.23 -24.01 4.70
N MET A 307 -14.14 -24.71 5.35
CA MET A 307 -14.19 -24.82 6.80
C MET A 307 -14.19 -26.29 7.17
N GLU A 308 -13.25 -26.69 8.01
CA GLU A 308 -13.07 -28.09 8.40
C GLU A 308 -12.89 -28.20 9.91
N VAL A 309 -13.57 -29.14 10.51
CA VAL A 309 -13.35 -29.52 11.92
C VAL A 309 -12.86 -30.95 11.93
N ARG A 310 -11.73 -31.20 12.59
CA ARG A 310 -11.15 -32.52 12.78
C ARG A 310 -11.17 -32.88 14.26
N ASP A 311 -11.69 -34.04 14.56
CA ASP A 311 -11.69 -34.59 15.91
C ASP A 311 -10.90 -35.91 15.92
N LYS A 312 -9.80 -35.91 16.66
CA LYS A 312 -9.05 -37.14 16.95
C LYS A 312 -9.53 -37.69 18.29
N TYR A 313 -10.49 -38.58 18.24
CA TYR A 313 -11.01 -39.22 19.44
C TYR A 313 -10.22 -40.47 19.83
N SER A 314 -10.36 -40.89 21.11
CA SER A 314 -9.71 -42.06 21.66
C SER A 314 -10.23 -43.36 21.03
N SER A 315 -9.35 -44.36 20.89
CA SER A 315 -9.74 -45.72 20.48
C SER A 315 -10.66 -46.45 21.50
N LEU A 316 -10.87 -45.85 22.67
CA LEU A 316 -11.82 -46.37 23.68
C LEU A 316 -13.24 -46.01 23.39
N VAL A 317 -13.52 -45.16 22.39
CA VAL A 317 -14.85 -44.77 21.98
C VAL A 317 -15.07 -45.12 20.53
N GLU A 318 -16.32 -45.38 20.17
CA GLU A 318 -16.76 -45.70 18.82
C GLU A 318 -17.64 -44.57 18.28
N TYR A 319 -17.30 -44.05 17.11
CA TYR A 319 -18.14 -43.08 16.45
C TYR A 319 -19.35 -43.75 15.82
N ASN A 320 -20.56 -43.34 16.21
CA ASN A 320 -21.80 -43.97 15.76
C ASN A 320 -22.37 -43.42 14.44
N GLY A 321 -21.62 -42.54 13.76
CA GLY A 321 -22.01 -41.98 12.48
C GLY A 321 -23.00 -40.79 12.54
N VAL A 322 -23.44 -40.38 13.70
CA VAL A 322 -24.38 -39.28 13.88
C VAL A 322 -23.62 -37.99 14.21
N HIS A 323 -23.84 -36.95 13.42
CA HIS A 323 -23.34 -35.62 13.71
C HIS A 323 -24.32 -34.56 13.26
N LYS A 324 -24.30 -33.39 13.90
CA LYS A 324 -25.12 -32.23 13.55
C LYS A 324 -24.30 -30.96 13.68
N TRP A 325 -24.66 -29.97 12.89
CA TRP A 325 -24.08 -28.62 12.95
C TRP A 325 -25.16 -27.62 13.32
N TYR A 326 -24.86 -26.76 14.27
CA TYR A 326 -25.77 -25.70 14.69
C TYR A 326 -25.11 -24.33 14.61
N ALA A 327 -25.93 -23.32 14.26
CA ALA A 327 -25.48 -21.93 14.34
C ALA A 327 -25.38 -21.52 15.82
N LYS A 328 -24.19 -21.08 16.22
CA LYS A 328 -23.98 -20.56 17.58
C LYS A 328 -24.44 -19.11 17.72
N THR A 329 -24.41 -18.36 16.64
CA THR A 329 -24.87 -16.96 16.53
C THR A 329 -25.76 -16.81 15.30
N ASP A 330 -26.44 -15.67 15.17
CA ASP A 330 -27.14 -15.35 13.93
C ASP A 330 -26.14 -15.25 12.76
N ILE A 331 -26.51 -15.80 11.60
CA ILE A 331 -25.69 -15.79 10.39
C ILE A 331 -26.44 -15.07 9.29
N LEU A 332 -25.81 -14.04 8.69
CA LEU A 332 -26.33 -13.37 7.51
C LEU A 332 -25.71 -13.97 6.25
N LEU A 333 -26.55 -14.53 5.37
CA LEU A 333 -26.13 -15.07 4.09
C LEU A 333 -25.99 -13.96 3.04
N LYS A 334 -25.23 -14.23 1.96
CA LYS A 334 -25.01 -13.28 0.86
C LYS A 334 -26.33 -12.84 0.18
N ASN A 335 -27.33 -13.70 0.15
CA ASN A 335 -28.65 -13.40 -0.42
C ASN A 335 -29.55 -12.56 0.48
N GLY A 336 -29.06 -12.12 1.64
CA GLY A 336 -29.81 -11.35 2.63
C GLY A 336 -30.60 -12.19 3.62
N GLN A 337 -30.69 -13.53 3.44
CA GLN A 337 -31.34 -14.42 4.39
C GLN A 337 -30.56 -14.48 5.69
N LYS A 338 -31.27 -14.44 6.81
CA LYS A 338 -30.72 -14.57 8.16
C LYS A 338 -31.06 -15.95 8.71
N LEU A 339 -30.03 -16.67 9.17
CA LEU A 339 -30.18 -17.90 9.93
C LEU A 339 -30.04 -17.55 11.42
N ALA A 340 -31.07 -17.82 12.19
CA ALA A 340 -31.06 -17.52 13.62
C ALA A 340 -30.14 -18.47 14.39
N LYS A 341 -29.62 -17.99 15.52
CA LYS A 341 -28.93 -18.82 16.52
C LYS A 341 -29.75 -20.08 16.81
N GLY A 342 -29.08 -21.25 16.86
CA GLY A 342 -29.72 -22.56 17.09
C GLY A 342 -30.22 -23.26 15.84
N THR A 343 -30.15 -22.63 14.67
CA THR A 343 -30.53 -23.25 13.40
C THR A 343 -29.64 -24.45 13.11
N ASP A 344 -30.26 -25.59 12.71
CA ASP A 344 -29.53 -26.75 12.22
C ASP A 344 -28.95 -26.48 10.85
N LEU A 345 -27.62 -26.54 10.73
CA LEU A 345 -26.85 -26.24 9.54
C LEU A 345 -26.37 -27.51 8.81
N THR A 346 -26.76 -28.70 9.27
CA THR A 346 -26.21 -29.97 8.79
C THR A 346 -26.40 -30.16 7.27
N GLN A 347 -27.42 -29.56 6.70
CA GLN A 347 -27.75 -29.64 5.28
C GLN A 347 -27.17 -28.52 4.40
N TYR A 348 -26.51 -27.52 4.96
CA TYR A 348 -25.94 -26.37 4.22
C TYR A 348 -24.53 -26.62 3.73
#